data_8e322d4c6d081d4112a633838cd9d513
#
_entry.id   8e322d4c6d081d4112a633838cd9d513
#
_cell.length_a   1.000
_cell.length_b   1.000
_cell.length_c   1.000
_cell.angle_alpha   90.00
_cell.angle_beta   90.00
_cell.angle_gamma   90.00
#
_symmetry.space_group_name_H-M   'P 1'
#
loop_
_entity.id
_entity.type
_entity.pdbx_description
1 polymer ?
#
loop_
_entity_poly.entity_id
_entity_poly.type
_entity_poly.pdbx_seq_one_letter_code
_entity_poly.pdbx_strand_id
1 'polypeptide(L)'
;MNELSKISRVLQKLNINAPHEILLVLDGSTGQNAYEQAKQFSEATKVTSMMVTKLDGTAKGGVVIGISDQLSIPIKFIGTGESIEDLELFDKKDFVESFFQNKILWEQDLQKKIKSM
;
A
#
# COMPACT_ATOMS: atom_id res chain seq x y z
N MET A 1 18.56 -6.11 -6.88
CA MET A 1 18.64 -4.79 -6.20
C MET A 1 19.75 -3.89 -6.69
N ASN A 2 20.87 -4.45 -7.07
CA ASN A 2 21.98 -3.67 -7.65
C ASN A 2 21.59 -2.89 -8.90
N GLU A 3 20.69 -3.43 -9.70
CA GLU A 3 20.22 -2.78 -10.92
C GLU A 3 19.43 -1.50 -10.63
N LEU A 4 18.61 -1.48 -9.57
CA LEU A 4 17.86 -0.30 -9.18
C LEU A 4 18.79 0.84 -8.75
N SER A 5 19.78 0.53 -7.95
CA SER A 5 20.80 1.50 -7.53
C SER A 5 21.57 2.05 -8.73
N LYS A 6 21.87 1.19 -9.69
CA LYS A 6 22.57 1.56 -10.92
C LYS A 6 21.73 2.50 -11.78
N ILE A 7 20.42 2.22 -11.92
CA ILE A 7 19.50 3.08 -12.67
C ILE A 7 19.46 4.48 -12.06
N SER A 8 19.34 4.58 -10.74
CA SER A 8 19.35 5.86 -10.03
C SER A 8 20.63 6.64 -10.30
N ARG A 9 21.79 5.96 -10.26
CA ARG A 9 23.07 6.62 -10.54
C ARG A 9 23.19 7.09 -11.98
N VAL A 10 22.66 6.33 -12.93
CA VAL A 10 22.65 6.75 -14.34
C VAL A 10 21.81 8.00 -14.54
N LEU A 11 20.63 8.05 -13.91
CA LEU A 11 19.76 9.23 -13.98
C LEU A 11 20.43 10.45 -13.36
N GLN A 12 21.19 10.29 -12.28
CA GLN A 12 21.91 11.38 -11.61
C GLN A 12 23.01 11.98 -12.48
N LYS A 13 23.55 11.21 -13.42
CA LYS A 13 24.51 11.75 -14.41
C LYS A 13 23.89 12.75 -15.35
N LEU A 14 22.58 12.62 -15.65
CA LEU A 14 21.84 13.53 -16.50
C LEU A 14 21.32 14.73 -15.71
N ASN A 15 20.91 14.52 -14.49
CA ASN A 15 20.44 15.56 -13.57
C ASN A 15 20.74 15.11 -12.14
N ILE A 16 21.55 15.89 -11.42
CA ILE A 16 22.01 15.52 -10.07
C ILE A 16 20.85 15.34 -9.09
N ASN A 17 19.71 15.98 -9.33
CA ASN A 17 18.52 15.88 -8.49
C ASN A 17 17.61 14.69 -8.86
N ALA A 18 17.91 13.99 -9.94
CA ALA A 18 17.13 12.84 -10.38
C ALA A 18 17.55 11.57 -9.63
N PRO A 19 16.64 10.59 -9.45
CA PRO A 19 15.23 10.74 -9.75
C PRO A 19 14.54 11.66 -8.75
N HIS A 20 13.55 12.42 -9.21
CA HIS A 20 12.80 13.36 -8.37
C HIS A 20 11.82 12.63 -7.46
N GLU A 21 11.28 11.52 -7.92
CA GLU A 21 10.38 10.68 -7.16
C GLU A 21 10.59 9.22 -7.56
N ILE A 22 10.59 8.34 -6.56
CA ILE A 22 10.64 6.89 -6.77
C ILE A 22 9.40 6.29 -6.14
N LEU A 23 8.47 5.87 -7.00
CA LEU A 23 7.22 5.21 -6.59
C LEU A 23 7.42 3.70 -6.61
N LEU A 24 7.27 3.07 -5.46
CA LEU A 24 7.32 1.62 -5.35
C LEU A 24 5.90 1.06 -5.42
N VAL A 25 5.67 0.13 -6.35
CA VAL A 25 4.39 -0.55 -6.50
C VAL A 25 4.47 -1.93 -5.84
N LEU A 26 3.58 -2.16 -4.88
CA LEU A 26 3.51 -3.41 -4.12
C LEU A 26 2.20 -4.14 -4.39
N ASP A 27 2.26 -5.45 -4.43
CA ASP A 27 1.09 -6.32 -4.53
C ASP A 27 0.57 -6.64 -3.12
N GLY A 28 -0.56 -6.05 -2.74
CA GLY A 28 -1.15 -6.24 -1.41
C GLY A 28 -1.64 -7.67 -1.15
N SER A 29 -1.84 -8.47 -2.21
CA SER A 29 -2.28 -9.86 -2.05
C SER A 29 -1.20 -10.77 -1.48
N THR A 30 0.05 -10.34 -1.47
CA THR A 30 1.17 -11.13 -0.96
C THR A 30 1.35 -11.01 0.57
N GLY A 31 0.58 -10.14 1.22
CA GLY A 31 0.63 -10.01 2.68
C GLY A 31 2.00 -9.60 3.21
N GLN A 32 2.56 -10.41 4.10
CA GLN A 32 3.86 -10.13 4.72
C GLN A 32 4.99 -9.98 3.69
N ASN A 33 4.90 -10.65 2.55
CA ASN A 33 5.89 -10.52 1.49
C ASN A 33 5.93 -9.10 0.90
N ALA A 34 4.78 -8.42 0.83
CA ALA A 34 4.74 -7.03 0.39
C ALA A 34 5.57 -6.12 1.30
N TYR A 35 5.46 -6.32 2.62
CA TYR A 35 6.26 -5.58 3.60
C TYR A 35 7.76 -5.84 3.41
N GLU A 36 8.13 -7.11 3.28
CA GLU A 36 9.54 -7.49 3.09
C GLU A 36 10.11 -6.91 1.79
N GLN A 37 9.34 -6.93 0.70
CA GLN A 37 9.74 -6.31 -0.55
C GLN A 37 9.95 -4.81 -0.39
N ALA A 38 9.01 -4.12 0.26
CA ALA A 38 9.11 -2.69 0.49
C ALA A 38 10.39 -2.34 1.26
N LYS A 39 10.71 -3.13 2.28
CA LYS A 39 11.91 -2.94 3.07
C LYS A 39 13.17 -3.11 2.23
N GLN A 40 13.25 -4.19 1.43
CA GLN A 40 14.41 -4.45 0.58
C GLN A 40 14.60 -3.38 -0.48
N PHE A 41 13.53 -2.95 -1.15
CA PHE A 41 13.60 -1.88 -2.14
C PHE A 41 14.03 -0.56 -1.51
N SER A 42 13.55 -0.26 -0.31
CA SER A 42 13.92 0.96 0.41
C SER A 42 15.40 0.99 0.80
N GLU A 43 16.00 -0.16 1.05
CA GLU A 43 17.41 -0.28 1.34
C GLU A 43 18.29 -0.14 0.08
N ALA A 44 17.76 -0.59 -1.07
CA ALA A 44 18.49 -0.57 -2.33
C ALA A 44 18.42 0.78 -3.05
N THR A 45 17.33 1.52 -2.88
CA THR A 45 17.12 2.81 -3.51
C THR A 45 16.25 3.69 -2.62
N LYS A 46 16.29 5.01 -2.86
CA LYS A 46 15.54 5.98 -2.05
C LYS A 46 14.10 6.05 -2.53
N VAL A 47 13.26 5.17 -2.02
CA VAL A 47 11.82 5.19 -2.30
C VAL A 47 11.19 6.40 -1.63
N THR A 48 10.45 7.19 -2.37
CA THR A 48 9.80 8.41 -1.86
C THR A 48 8.31 8.24 -1.62
N SER A 49 7.68 7.29 -2.29
CA SER A 49 6.26 7.00 -2.12
C SER A 49 5.95 5.57 -2.53
N MET A 50 4.78 5.09 -2.10
CA MET A 50 4.34 3.72 -2.39
C MET A 50 2.92 3.71 -2.95
N MET A 51 2.64 2.68 -3.73
CA MET A 51 1.32 2.31 -4.21
C MET A 51 1.10 0.84 -3.88
N VAL A 52 -0.03 0.52 -3.26
CA VAL A 52 -0.38 -0.87 -2.94
C VAL A 52 -1.57 -1.28 -3.79
N THR A 53 -1.42 -2.35 -4.55
CA THR A 53 -2.44 -2.86 -5.46
C THR A 53 -3.11 -4.12 -4.92
N LYS A 54 -4.16 -4.56 -5.61
CA LYS A 54 -4.87 -5.83 -5.32
C LYS A 54 -5.45 -5.89 -3.92
N LEU A 55 -6.05 -4.79 -3.48
CA LEU A 55 -6.73 -4.73 -2.18
C LEU A 55 -8.19 -5.16 -2.24
N ASP A 56 -8.65 -5.64 -3.37
CA ASP A 56 -10.00 -6.12 -3.58
C ASP A 56 -10.22 -7.43 -2.81
N GLY A 57 -11.01 -7.32 -1.78
CA GLY A 57 -11.44 -8.46 -0.95
C GLY A 57 -10.44 -8.88 0.12
N THR A 58 -10.93 -9.03 1.32
CA THR A 58 -10.31 -9.61 2.49
C THR A 58 -9.39 -8.70 3.34
N ALA A 59 -8.68 -9.28 4.27
CA ALA A 59 -7.91 -8.70 5.36
C ALA A 59 -6.70 -7.86 4.96
N LYS A 60 -6.62 -7.42 3.72
CA LYS A 60 -5.45 -6.74 3.14
C LYS A 60 -5.31 -5.31 3.62
N GLY A 61 -6.38 -4.75 4.19
CA GLY A 61 -6.31 -3.46 4.84
C GLY A 61 -5.29 -3.42 5.98
N GLY A 62 -5.15 -4.53 6.71
CA GLY A 62 -4.15 -4.65 7.76
C GLY A 62 -2.72 -4.53 7.26
N VAL A 63 -2.44 -5.08 6.07
CA VAL A 63 -1.13 -4.97 5.42
C VAL A 63 -0.80 -3.52 5.09
N VAL A 64 -1.76 -2.78 4.52
CA VAL A 64 -1.57 -1.37 4.17
C VAL A 64 -1.28 -0.54 5.42
N ILE A 65 -2.04 -0.72 6.48
CA ILE A 65 -1.85 -0.02 7.74
C ILE A 65 -0.47 -0.36 8.33
N GLY A 66 -0.11 -1.64 8.34
CA GLY A 66 1.18 -2.10 8.85
C GLY A 66 2.36 -1.51 8.10
N ILE A 67 2.31 -1.51 6.77
CA ILE A 67 3.35 -0.91 5.93
C ILE A 67 3.45 0.59 6.19
N SER A 68 2.31 1.28 6.26
CA SER A 68 2.27 2.71 6.51
C SER A 68 2.89 3.09 7.85
N ASP A 69 2.66 2.29 8.89
CA ASP A 69 3.16 2.56 10.24
C ASP A 69 4.63 2.17 10.42
N GLN A 70 5.08 1.10 9.78
CA GLN A 70 6.43 0.57 9.98
C GLN A 70 7.47 1.20 9.06
N LEU A 71 7.05 1.61 7.87
CA LEU A 71 7.93 2.28 6.91
C LEU A 71 7.55 3.76 6.89
N SER A 72 8.52 4.64 7.09
CA SER A 72 8.29 6.09 7.07
C SER A 72 8.15 6.64 5.65
N ILE A 73 7.56 5.86 4.76
CA ILE A 73 7.36 6.20 3.35
C ILE A 73 5.86 6.32 3.11
N PRO A 74 5.38 7.46 2.57
CA PRO A 74 3.94 7.66 2.39
C PRO A 74 3.38 6.74 1.30
N ILE A 75 2.20 6.19 1.54
CA ILE A 75 1.40 5.52 0.52
C ILE A 75 0.54 6.58 -0.14
N LYS A 76 0.69 6.76 -1.46
CA LYS A 76 -0.06 7.77 -2.22
C LYS A 76 -1.30 7.21 -2.90
N PHE A 77 -1.24 5.95 -3.34
CA PHE A 77 -2.31 5.33 -4.11
C PHE A 77 -2.59 3.93 -3.63
N ILE A 78 -3.83 3.51 -3.74
CA ILE A 78 -4.25 2.12 -3.54
C ILE A 78 -5.04 1.65 -4.76
N GLY A 79 -4.88 0.38 -5.11
CA GLY A 79 -5.64 -0.28 -6.17
C GLY A 79 -6.58 -1.32 -5.57
N THR A 80 -7.86 -1.19 -5.85
CA THR A 80 -8.91 -2.07 -5.33
C THR A 80 -9.50 -3.01 -6.37
N GLY A 81 -8.94 -3.01 -7.57
CA GLY A 81 -9.36 -3.86 -8.68
C GLY A 81 -8.41 -3.72 -9.85
N GLU A 82 -8.85 -4.15 -11.04
CA GLU A 82 -8.02 -4.19 -12.24
C GLU A 82 -8.25 -3.03 -13.20
N SER A 83 -9.36 -2.28 -13.05
CA SER A 83 -9.62 -1.14 -13.92
C SER A 83 -8.98 0.13 -13.40
N ILE A 84 -8.83 1.11 -14.28
CA ILE A 84 -8.26 2.40 -13.92
C ILE A 84 -9.13 3.12 -12.87
N GLU A 85 -10.43 2.84 -12.86
CA GLU A 85 -11.38 3.41 -11.91
C GLU A 85 -11.18 2.85 -10.48
N ASP A 86 -10.48 1.73 -10.37
CA ASP A 86 -10.16 1.10 -9.10
C ASP A 86 -8.85 1.60 -8.49
N LEU A 87 -8.23 2.58 -9.11
CA LEU A 87 -7.07 3.27 -8.58
C LEU A 87 -7.53 4.52 -7.82
N GLU A 88 -7.21 4.58 -6.53
CA GLU A 88 -7.65 5.65 -5.65
C GLU A 88 -6.47 6.33 -4.97
N LEU A 89 -6.61 7.63 -4.71
CA LEU A 89 -5.69 8.33 -3.81
C LEU A 89 -5.88 7.77 -2.40
N PHE A 90 -4.78 7.52 -1.72
CA PHE A 90 -4.82 6.99 -0.37
C PHE A 90 -4.85 8.12 0.66
N ASP A 91 -5.88 8.10 1.50
CA ASP A 91 -5.96 8.92 2.71
C ASP A 91 -6.02 7.96 3.90
N LYS A 92 -5.01 7.98 4.74
CA LYS A 92 -4.87 7.05 5.86
C LYS A 92 -6.06 7.12 6.81
N LYS A 93 -6.52 8.32 7.12
CA LYS A 93 -7.64 8.54 8.03
C LYS A 93 -8.94 7.95 7.47
N ASP A 94 -9.27 8.28 6.23
CA ASP A 94 -10.47 7.77 5.57
C ASP A 94 -10.41 6.25 5.41
N PHE A 95 -9.24 5.72 5.10
CA PHE A 95 -9.05 4.28 4.96
C PHE A 95 -9.31 3.55 6.28
N VAL A 96 -8.75 4.05 7.37
CA VAL A 96 -8.94 3.48 8.71
C VAL A 96 -10.40 3.56 9.13
N GLU A 97 -11.05 4.70 8.94
CA GLU A 97 -12.47 4.87 9.24
C GLU A 97 -13.34 3.89 8.45
N SER A 98 -13.09 3.75 7.16
CA SER A 98 -13.81 2.81 6.31
C SER A 98 -13.64 1.36 6.77
N PHE A 99 -12.44 0.99 7.18
CA PHE A 99 -12.15 -0.35 7.70
C PHE A 99 -12.95 -0.65 8.97
N PHE A 100 -12.99 0.29 9.92
CA PHE A 100 -13.75 0.13 11.16
C PHE A 100 -15.26 0.15 10.94
N GLN A 101 -15.76 0.97 10.04
CA GLN A 101 -17.19 0.99 9.70
C GLN A 101 -17.65 -0.35 9.14
N ASN A 102 -16.89 -0.94 8.25
CA ASN A 102 -17.21 -2.25 7.69
C ASN A 102 -17.24 -3.33 8.78
N LYS A 103 -16.34 -3.26 9.73
CA LYS A 103 -16.28 -4.19 10.85
C LYS A 103 -17.51 -4.02 11.76
N ILE A 104 -17.91 -2.79 12.06
CA ILE A 104 -19.09 -2.52 12.89
C ILE A 104 -20.37 -3.03 12.21
N LEU A 105 -20.52 -2.79 10.91
CA LEU A 105 -21.66 -3.28 10.16
C LEU A 105 -21.75 -4.80 10.17
N TRP A 106 -20.60 -5.46 10.02
CA TRP A 106 -20.53 -6.92 10.09
C TRP A 106 -20.97 -7.44 11.46
N GLU A 107 -20.53 -6.82 12.54
CA GLU A 107 -20.91 -7.17 13.90
C GLU A 107 -22.41 -6.98 14.14
N GLN A 108 -22.99 -5.90 13.64
CA GLN A 108 -24.43 -5.63 13.71
C GLN A 108 -25.24 -6.68 12.98
N ASP A 109 -24.83 -7.08 11.79
CA ASP A 109 -25.49 -8.13 11.00
C ASP A 109 -25.43 -9.47 11.72
N LEU A 110 -24.31 -9.79 12.34
CA LEU A 110 -24.15 -11.02 13.12
C LEU A 110 -25.11 -11.05 14.32
N GLN A 111 -25.23 -9.92 15.04
CA GLN A 111 -26.16 -9.81 16.16
C GLN A 111 -27.61 -9.97 15.73
N LYS A 112 -27.99 -9.41 14.58
CA LYS A 112 -29.34 -9.59 14.03
C LYS A 112 -29.63 -11.05 13.73
N LYS A 113 -28.68 -11.77 13.17
CA LYS A 113 -28.82 -13.21 12.90
C LYS A 113 -29.00 -14.00 14.18
N ILE A 114 -28.25 -13.68 15.22
CA ILE A 114 -28.34 -14.34 16.52
C ILE A 114 -29.73 -14.10 17.13
N LYS A 115 -30.25 -12.87 17.08
CA LYS A 115 -31.56 -12.55 17.63
C LYS A 115 -32.71 -13.24 16.90
N SER A 116 -32.54 -13.54 15.61
CA SER A 116 -33.59 -14.22 14.84
C SER A 116 -33.58 -15.74 14.99
N MET A 117 -32.60 -16.27 15.67
CA MET A 117 -32.53 -17.69 15.99
C MET A 117 -33.34 -18.01 17.28
#